data_560ea582b12f420062fd3460baca42cb
#
_entry.id   560ea582b12f420062fd3460baca42cb
#
_cell.length_a   1.000
_cell.length_b   1.000
_cell.length_c   1.000
_cell.angle_alpha   90.00
_cell.angle_beta   90.00
_cell.angle_gamma   90.00
#
_symmetry.space_group_name_H-M   'P 1'
#
loop_
_entity.id
_entity.type
_entity.pdbx_description
1 polymer ?
#
loop_
_entity_poly.entity_id
_entity_poly.type
_entity_poly.pdbx_seq_one_letter_code
_entity_poly.pdbx_strand_id
1 'polypeptide(L)'
;MIRNLQNRYQPSDQSLAGEWGMCCLRQTTNAVVSALLCLGLSISNTSCLALEKHAAPKKLPVVVRQTRINGFNSRLQNTLWWQIANRHQLDPYVLYAVALVESAKRNGSSHITPWPWAINKSGKAIIPASQQEARSILTKALAEGSRNIDVGLMQINFRWHGHRVDKPEHLLNPVTNLQIGALLLAEAIQSAPNNLVLGIGRYHSWQNVSAAVAYGRKVLAVADRIRAVL
;
A
#
# COMPACT_ATOMS: atom_id res chain seq x y z
N MET A 1 6.54 -18.76 -22.50
CA MET A 1 6.24 -19.43 -21.22
C MET A 1 5.35 -18.60 -20.28
N ILE A 2 4.92 -17.41 -20.70
CA ILE A 2 4.06 -16.47 -19.92
C ILE A 2 2.55 -16.69 -20.20
N ARG A 3 2.20 -17.63 -21.10
CA ARG A 3 0.79 -17.89 -21.49
C ARG A 3 -0.14 -18.38 -20.35
N ASN A 4 0.39 -18.82 -19.23
CA ASN A 4 -0.40 -19.48 -18.16
C ASN A 4 -0.80 -18.59 -16.99
N LEU A 5 -0.44 -17.28 -16.97
CA LEU A 5 -0.79 -16.41 -15.85
C LEU A 5 -2.14 -15.72 -15.99
N GLN A 6 -2.70 -15.68 -17.20
CA GLN A 6 -4.00 -15.04 -17.47
C GLN A 6 -5.21 -15.93 -17.21
N ASN A 7 -5.07 -17.27 -17.29
CA ASN A 7 -6.21 -18.18 -17.17
C ASN A 7 -6.55 -18.61 -15.73
N ARG A 8 -5.86 -18.10 -14.71
CA ARG A 8 -6.14 -18.43 -13.30
C ARG A 8 -6.72 -17.28 -12.48
N TYR A 9 -6.98 -16.13 -13.10
CA TYR A 9 -7.69 -15.06 -12.42
C TYR A 9 -9.13 -15.01 -12.94
N GLN A 10 -9.92 -15.98 -12.53
CA GLN A 10 -11.38 -15.86 -12.47
C GLN A 10 -11.70 -15.42 -11.04
N PRO A 11 -12.35 -14.29 -10.84
CA PRO A 11 -12.91 -13.97 -9.53
C PRO A 11 -14.23 -14.73 -9.35
N SER A 12 -14.14 -16.02 -9.02
CA SER A 12 -15.26 -16.80 -8.53
C SER A 12 -15.17 -16.83 -7.01
N ASP A 13 -15.57 -15.73 -6.37
CA ASP A 13 -16.14 -15.76 -5.03
C ASP A 13 -16.89 -14.45 -4.78
N GLN A 14 -18.16 -14.46 -5.17
CA GLN A 14 -19.13 -13.38 -4.89
C GLN A 14 -19.71 -13.49 -3.47
N SER A 15 -19.08 -14.15 -2.51
CA SER A 15 -19.70 -14.39 -1.20
C SER A 15 -19.04 -13.77 0.01
N LEU A 16 -18.06 -12.87 -0.14
CA LEU A 16 -17.47 -12.16 1.01
C LEU A 16 -17.45 -10.63 0.82
N ALA A 17 -18.62 -10.06 0.50
CA ALA A 17 -18.90 -8.65 0.75
C ALA A 17 -19.28 -8.49 2.23
N GLY A 18 -18.33 -8.64 3.13
CA GLY A 18 -18.52 -8.55 4.57
C GLY A 18 -17.35 -7.82 5.23
N GLU A 19 -17.64 -6.59 5.62
CA GLU A 19 -17.04 -5.90 6.76
C GLU A 19 -15.52 -5.63 6.75
N TRP A 20 -15.14 -4.55 6.07
CA TRP A 20 -13.94 -3.80 6.41
C TRP A 20 -14.26 -2.91 7.63
N GLY A 21 -14.24 -3.56 8.83
CA GLY A 21 -14.48 -2.88 10.09
C GLY A 21 -13.37 -1.88 10.42
N MET A 22 -13.82 -0.66 10.65
CA MET A 22 -13.10 0.47 11.18
C MET A 22 -12.36 0.12 12.47
N CYS A 23 -11.06 0.39 12.54
CA CYS A 23 -10.38 0.65 13.80
C CYS A 23 -10.11 2.16 13.91
N CYS A 24 -11.18 2.94 14.16
CA CYS A 24 -11.06 4.27 14.72
C CYS A 24 -11.21 4.14 16.24
N LEU A 25 -10.15 4.42 16.96
CA LEU A 25 -10.17 4.65 18.41
C LEU A 25 -11.14 5.80 18.72
N ARG A 26 -12.29 5.46 19.29
CA ARG A 26 -13.14 6.42 20.01
C ARG A 26 -12.48 6.71 21.33
N GLN A 27 -11.98 7.91 21.50
CA GLN A 27 -11.83 8.50 22.83
C GLN A 27 -13.23 8.87 23.34
N THR A 28 -13.71 8.13 24.30
CA THR A 28 -14.90 8.51 25.08
C THR A 28 -14.47 9.42 26.20
N THR A 29 -14.82 10.69 26.10
CA THR A 29 -14.83 11.63 27.21
C THR A 29 -16.03 11.33 28.09
N ASN A 30 -15.81 10.78 29.26
CA ASN A 30 -16.82 10.78 30.33
C ASN A 30 -16.54 11.94 31.28
N ALA A 31 -17.32 12.98 31.15
CA ALA A 31 -17.48 13.99 32.20
C ALA A 31 -18.51 13.48 33.20
N VAL A 32 -18.09 13.19 34.41
CA VAL A 32 -18.99 13.07 35.54
C VAL A 32 -18.62 14.17 36.52
N VAL A 33 -19.49 15.15 36.61
CA VAL A 33 -19.53 16.18 37.66
C VAL A 33 -20.04 15.52 38.93
N SER A 34 -19.27 15.59 39.99
CA SER A 34 -19.84 15.47 41.37
C SER A 34 -19.07 16.39 42.30
N ALA A 35 -19.78 17.39 42.76
CA ALA A 35 -19.37 18.30 43.82
C ALA A 35 -19.52 17.60 45.17
N LEU A 36 -18.55 17.77 46.05
CA LEU A 36 -18.80 17.84 47.51
C LEU A 36 -17.63 18.51 48.24
N LEU A 37 -18.02 19.42 49.06
CA LEU A 37 -17.27 20.30 49.96
C LEU A 37 -16.38 19.53 50.97
N CYS A 38 -15.31 20.16 51.40
CA CYS A 38 -14.98 20.60 52.78
C CYS A 38 -13.53 20.40 53.19
N LEU A 39 -12.99 21.50 53.74
CA LEU A 39 -12.01 21.63 54.84
C LEU A 39 -10.54 21.37 54.57
N GLY A 40 -9.89 22.48 54.51
CA GLY A 40 -8.62 22.97 54.94
C GLY A 40 -7.60 22.06 55.61
N LEU A 41 -6.37 22.20 55.08
CA LEU A 41 -5.15 22.27 55.88
C LEU A 41 -3.99 22.65 54.94
N SER A 42 -3.37 23.80 55.25
CA SER A 42 -2.16 24.29 54.63
C SER A 42 -0.99 23.37 54.93
N ILE A 43 -0.27 22.89 53.91
CA ILE A 43 1.15 22.55 54.05
C ILE A 43 1.84 22.95 52.75
N SER A 44 2.70 23.95 52.87
CA SER A 44 3.67 24.38 51.88
C SER A 44 4.68 23.26 51.64
N ASN A 45 4.78 22.79 50.40
CA ASN A 45 6.02 22.21 49.89
C ASN A 45 6.15 22.50 48.39
N THR A 46 7.02 23.46 48.14
CA THR A 46 7.55 23.79 46.84
C THR A 46 8.42 22.63 46.36
N SER A 47 7.91 21.81 45.49
CA SER A 47 8.74 20.89 44.68
C SER A 47 8.50 21.16 43.23
N CYS A 48 9.48 21.84 42.65
CA CYS A 48 9.61 22.08 41.23
C CYS A 48 9.75 20.75 40.50
N LEU A 49 8.63 20.20 39.99
CA LEU A 49 8.68 19.05 39.07
C LEU A 49 9.10 19.54 37.72
N ALA A 50 10.35 19.22 37.37
CA ALA A 50 10.89 19.38 36.03
C ALA A 50 10.01 18.64 35.02
N LEU A 51 9.51 19.40 34.03
CA LEU A 51 8.79 18.89 32.88
C LEU A 51 9.75 18.03 32.04
N GLU A 52 9.73 16.72 32.24
CA GLU A 52 10.44 15.79 31.36
C GLU A 52 9.90 15.93 29.95
N LYS A 53 10.70 16.53 29.08
CA LYS A 53 10.49 16.51 27.64
C LYS A 53 10.49 15.04 27.19
N HIS A 54 9.33 14.54 26.81
CA HIS A 54 9.23 13.26 26.13
C HIS A 54 10.13 13.32 24.88
N ALA A 55 11.25 12.60 24.95
CA ALA A 55 12.13 12.40 23.82
C ALA A 55 11.34 11.64 22.74
N ALA A 56 11.37 12.14 21.51
CA ALA A 56 10.82 11.48 20.34
C ALA A 56 11.36 10.05 20.24
N PRO A 57 10.55 9.06 19.83
CA PRO A 57 11.00 7.68 19.75
C PRO A 57 12.19 7.60 18.79
N LYS A 58 13.34 7.13 19.29
CA LYS A 58 14.53 6.83 18.49
C LYS A 58 14.14 5.80 17.43
N LYS A 59 14.20 6.19 16.16
CA LYS A 59 14.13 5.27 15.03
C LYS A 59 15.24 4.23 15.19
N LEU A 60 14.87 3.01 15.54
CA LEU A 60 15.78 1.88 15.49
C LEU A 60 16.15 1.63 14.03
N PRO A 61 17.44 1.47 13.69
CA PRO A 61 17.82 1.11 12.34
C PRO A 61 17.33 -0.30 12.05
N VAL A 62 16.36 -0.42 11.14
CA VAL A 62 15.99 -1.72 10.57
C VAL A 62 17.17 -2.13 9.71
N VAL A 63 18.01 -3.01 10.26
CA VAL A 63 19.07 -3.66 9.51
C VAL A 63 18.41 -4.69 8.60
N VAL A 64 17.91 -4.24 7.46
CA VAL A 64 17.67 -5.13 6.34
C VAL A 64 19.06 -5.57 5.87
N ARG A 65 19.42 -6.84 6.12
CA ARG A 65 20.62 -7.44 5.57
C ARG A 65 20.59 -7.23 4.05
N GLN A 66 21.30 -6.22 3.58
CA GLN A 66 21.64 -6.09 2.17
C GLN A 66 22.53 -7.28 1.84
N THR A 67 21.94 -8.32 1.29
CA THR A 67 22.67 -9.31 0.52
C THR A 67 23.32 -8.54 -0.62
N ARG A 68 24.64 -8.36 -0.57
CA ARG A 68 25.42 -7.82 -1.68
C ARG A 68 25.18 -8.74 -2.88
N ILE A 69 24.36 -8.29 -3.80
CA ILE A 69 24.20 -8.92 -5.10
C ILE A 69 25.36 -8.40 -5.94
N ASN A 70 26.49 -9.11 -5.87
CA ASN A 70 27.64 -8.91 -6.74
C ASN A 70 27.22 -9.29 -8.17
N GLY A 71 27.26 -8.33 -9.09
CA GLY A 71 27.59 -8.61 -10.48
C GLY A 71 26.46 -8.86 -11.46
N PHE A 72 25.20 -8.45 -11.20
CA PHE A 72 24.18 -8.45 -12.24
C PHE A 72 23.87 -7.01 -12.70
N ASN A 73 24.13 -6.72 -13.99
CA ASN A 73 23.57 -5.56 -14.68
C ASN A 73 22.04 -5.70 -14.74
N SER A 74 21.39 -5.33 -13.65
CA SER A 74 19.94 -5.35 -13.56
C SER A 74 19.37 -4.32 -14.52
N ARG A 75 18.53 -4.73 -15.47
CA ARG A 75 17.82 -3.81 -16.37
C ARG A 75 16.92 -2.82 -15.65
N LEU A 76 16.60 -3.07 -14.38
CA LEU A 76 15.89 -2.11 -13.53
C LEU A 76 16.81 -1.06 -12.92
N GLN A 77 18.14 -1.28 -12.91
CA GLN A 77 19.10 -0.33 -12.36
C GLN A 77 18.99 1.01 -13.09
N ASN A 78 19.05 2.11 -12.32
CA ASN A 78 18.87 3.48 -12.81
C ASN A 78 17.48 3.83 -13.37
N THR A 79 16.52 2.93 -13.29
CA THR A 79 15.12 3.24 -13.62
C THR A 79 14.41 3.93 -12.47
N LEU A 80 13.25 4.52 -12.75
CA LEU A 80 12.35 5.08 -11.73
C LEU A 80 11.95 4.04 -10.67
N TRP A 81 11.76 2.78 -11.06
CA TRP A 81 11.47 1.66 -10.17
C TRP A 81 12.57 1.46 -9.14
N TRP A 82 13.81 1.46 -9.59
CA TRP A 82 14.99 1.35 -8.74
C TRP A 82 15.12 2.53 -7.77
N GLN A 83 14.97 3.75 -8.28
CA GLN A 83 15.10 4.96 -7.46
C GLN A 83 14.04 5.03 -6.36
N ILE A 84 12.79 4.71 -6.68
CA ILE A 84 11.69 4.72 -5.71
C ILE A 84 11.83 3.57 -4.73
N ALA A 85 12.16 2.36 -5.18
CA ALA A 85 12.39 1.22 -4.31
C ALA A 85 13.49 1.51 -3.28
N ASN A 86 14.63 2.06 -3.72
CA ASN A 86 15.73 2.41 -2.81
C ASN A 86 15.33 3.46 -1.78
N ARG A 87 14.53 4.47 -2.16
CA ARG A 87 14.05 5.50 -1.25
C ARG A 87 13.20 4.92 -0.12
N HIS A 88 12.46 3.86 -0.39
CA HIS A 88 11.60 3.17 0.58
C HIS A 88 12.22 1.88 1.14
N GLN A 89 13.51 1.60 0.86
CA GLN A 89 14.22 0.39 1.30
C GLN A 89 13.52 -0.91 0.85
N LEU A 90 12.94 -0.87 -0.35
CA LEU A 90 12.28 -2.01 -0.98
C LEU A 90 13.21 -2.70 -2.00
N ASP A 91 12.99 -3.97 -2.22
CA ASP A 91 13.54 -4.68 -3.38
C ASP A 91 12.83 -4.18 -4.66
N PRO A 92 13.54 -3.64 -5.66
CA PRO A 92 12.95 -3.11 -6.89
C PRO A 92 12.20 -4.16 -7.72
N TYR A 93 12.60 -5.42 -7.63
CA TYR A 93 11.90 -6.52 -8.30
C TYR A 93 10.59 -6.84 -7.61
N VAL A 94 10.55 -6.76 -6.28
CA VAL A 94 9.30 -6.93 -5.51
C VAL A 94 8.34 -5.78 -5.81
N LEU A 95 8.82 -4.53 -5.83
CA LEU A 95 7.99 -3.37 -6.17
C LEU A 95 7.39 -3.50 -7.58
N TYR A 96 8.22 -3.88 -8.57
CA TYR A 96 7.75 -4.09 -9.94
C TYR A 96 6.79 -5.28 -10.06
N ALA A 97 7.05 -6.35 -9.30
CA ALA A 97 6.18 -7.53 -9.25
C ALA A 97 4.80 -7.22 -8.66
N VAL A 98 4.72 -6.39 -7.61
CA VAL A 98 3.44 -5.89 -7.09
C VAL A 98 2.68 -5.18 -8.19
N ALA A 99 3.28 -4.21 -8.88
CA ALA A 99 2.62 -3.48 -9.96
C ALA A 99 2.16 -4.41 -11.10
N LEU A 100 2.93 -5.45 -11.45
CA LEU A 100 2.51 -6.46 -12.42
C LEU A 100 1.33 -7.30 -11.92
N VAL A 101 1.30 -7.64 -10.65
CA VAL A 101 0.17 -8.42 -10.08
C VAL A 101 -1.11 -7.58 -10.05
N GLU A 102 -0.98 -6.27 -9.81
CA GLU A 102 -2.11 -5.34 -9.67
C GLU A 102 -2.67 -4.87 -11.01
N SER A 103 -1.82 -4.53 -11.97
CA SER A 103 -2.27 -3.80 -13.16
C SER A 103 -1.72 -4.32 -14.48
N ALA A 104 -1.34 -5.60 -14.55
CA ALA A 104 -0.75 -6.17 -15.77
C ALA A 104 -1.63 -5.97 -17.01
N LYS A 105 -1.07 -5.37 -18.07
CA LYS A 105 -1.65 -5.31 -19.40
C LYS A 105 -0.73 -5.96 -20.40
N ARG A 106 -1.32 -6.75 -21.31
CA ARG A 106 -0.59 -7.32 -22.43
C ARG A 106 -0.47 -6.26 -23.54
N ASN A 107 0.77 -6.02 -23.97
CA ASN A 107 1.08 -5.15 -25.11
C ASN A 107 1.63 -6.03 -26.24
N GLY A 108 0.82 -6.27 -27.27
CA GLY A 108 1.17 -7.18 -28.37
C GLY A 108 1.25 -8.65 -27.94
N SER A 109 2.02 -9.45 -28.68
CA SER A 109 2.07 -10.91 -28.50
C SER A 109 2.94 -11.39 -27.34
N SER A 110 3.90 -10.60 -26.85
CA SER A 110 4.95 -11.10 -25.96
C SER A 110 5.22 -10.28 -24.69
N HIS A 111 4.77 -9.04 -24.65
CA HIS A 111 5.11 -8.16 -23.51
C HIS A 111 3.93 -7.93 -22.59
N ILE A 112 4.18 -8.12 -21.28
CA ILE A 112 3.24 -7.78 -20.20
C ILE A 112 3.93 -6.74 -19.32
N THR A 113 3.26 -5.59 -19.12
CA THR A 113 3.76 -4.49 -18.33
C THR A 113 2.70 -4.01 -17.33
N PRO A 114 3.07 -3.41 -16.21
CA PRO A 114 2.12 -2.68 -15.37
C PRO A 114 1.46 -1.56 -16.20
N TRP A 115 0.14 -1.40 -16.06
CA TRP A 115 -0.60 -0.40 -16.83
C TRP A 115 -0.92 0.83 -15.97
N PRO A 116 -0.42 2.01 -16.34
CA PRO A 116 -0.53 3.19 -15.49
C PRO A 116 -1.95 3.72 -15.32
N TRP A 117 -2.86 3.34 -16.21
CA TRP A 117 -4.23 3.85 -16.21
C TRP A 117 -5.26 2.77 -15.90
N ALA A 118 -4.84 1.64 -15.34
CA ALA A 118 -5.76 0.61 -14.87
C ALA A 118 -6.69 1.16 -13.78
N ILE A 119 -7.96 0.80 -13.88
CA ILE A 119 -8.98 1.16 -12.89
C ILE A 119 -9.73 -0.12 -12.50
N ASN A 120 -9.99 -0.28 -11.21
CA ASN A 120 -10.93 -1.27 -10.72
C ASN A 120 -12.05 -0.55 -9.98
N LYS A 121 -13.28 -0.69 -10.44
CA LYS A 121 -14.48 -0.12 -9.79
C LYS A 121 -15.26 -1.26 -9.15
N SER A 122 -15.22 -1.37 -7.83
CA SER A 122 -15.98 -2.36 -7.06
C SER A 122 -15.79 -3.80 -7.58
N GLY A 123 -14.54 -4.20 -7.82
CA GLY A 123 -14.18 -5.53 -8.33
C GLY A 123 -14.20 -5.68 -9.86
N LYS A 124 -14.71 -4.68 -10.60
CA LYS A 124 -14.72 -4.70 -12.06
C LYS A 124 -13.48 -3.99 -12.62
N ALA A 125 -12.57 -4.75 -13.22
CA ALA A 125 -11.38 -4.22 -13.87
C ALA A 125 -11.73 -3.52 -15.19
N ILE A 126 -11.15 -2.35 -15.41
CA ILE A 126 -11.26 -1.53 -16.60
C ILE A 126 -9.83 -1.17 -17.04
N ILE A 127 -9.53 -1.34 -18.31
CA ILE A 127 -8.21 -1.07 -18.88
C ILE A 127 -8.34 0.03 -19.95
N PRO A 128 -8.38 1.30 -19.54
CA PRO A 128 -8.47 2.42 -20.49
C PRO A 128 -7.28 2.46 -21.44
N ALA A 129 -7.49 2.92 -22.66
CA ALA A 129 -6.41 3.02 -23.63
C ALA A 129 -5.47 4.21 -23.34
N SER A 130 -5.95 5.24 -22.65
CA SER A 130 -5.22 6.49 -22.39
C SER A 130 -5.50 7.03 -20.99
N GLN A 131 -4.62 7.95 -20.55
CA GLN A 131 -4.82 8.70 -19.30
C GLN A 131 -6.11 9.54 -19.34
N GLN A 132 -6.45 10.11 -20.49
CA GLN A 132 -7.64 10.92 -20.64
C GLN A 132 -8.92 10.08 -20.46
N GLU A 133 -8.96 8.89 -21.04
CA GLU A 133 -10.07 7.95 -20.85
C GLU A 133 -10.19 7.52 -19.38
N ALA A 134 -9.06 7.16 -18.75
CA ALA A 134 -9.03 6.82 -17.33
C ALA A 134 -9.53 7.96 -16.44
N ARG A 135 -9.12 9.20 -16.74
CA ARG A 135 -9.60 10.40 -16.03
C ARG A 135 -11.12 10.54 -16.17
N SER A 136 -11.65 10.40 -17.37
CA SER A 136 -13.10 10.49 -17.61
C SER A 136 -13.86 9.43 -16.82
N ILE A 137 -13.39 8.19 -16.80
CA ILE A 137 -13.99 7.08 -16.04
C ILE A 137 -13.92 7.36 -14.53
N LEU A 138 -12.77 7.79 -14.02
CA LEU A 138 -12.58 8.10 -12.61
C LEU A 138 -13.49 9.24 -12.16
N THR A 139 -13.52 10.34 -12.90
CA THR A 139 -14.36 11.52 -12.60
C THR A 139 -15.84 11.14 -12.58
N LYS A 140 -16.30 10.40 -13.60
CA LYS A 140 -17.69 9.91 -13.66
C LYS A 140 -18.03 9.02 -12.47
N ALA A 141 -17.18 8.05 -12.14
CA ALA A 141 -17.41 7.15 -11.02
C ALA A 141 -17.48 7.89 -9.68
N LEU A 142 -16.63 8.90 -9.47
CA LEU A 142 -16.65 9.72 -8.26
C LEU A 142 -17.87 10.61 -8.17
N ALA A 143 -18.34 11.19 -9.31
CA ALA A 143 -19.57 11.98 -9.39
C ALA A 143 -20.82 11.11 -9.07
N GLU A 144 -20.80 9.82 -9.44
CA GLU A 144 -21.83 8.83 -9.09
C GLU A 144 -21.76 8.37 -7.62
N GLY A 145 -20.88 8.95 -6.81
CA GLY A 145 -20.70 8.59 -5.39
C GLY A 145 -19.85 7.36 -5.13
N SER A 146 -19.29 6.71 -6.16
CA SER A 146 -18.40 5.57 -5.98
C SER A 146 -17.11 6.02 -5.27
N ARG A 147 -16.71 5.29 -4.23
CA ARG A 147 -15.43 5.53 -3.52
C ARG A 147 -14.51 4.32 -3.54
N ASN A 148 -15.05 3.11 -3.68
CA ASN A 148 -14.27 1.89 -3.79
C ASN A 148 -13.74 1.73 -5.22
N ILE A 149 -12.68 2.46 -5.51
CA ILE A 149 -12.03 2.53 -6.82
C ILE A 149 -10.53 2.38 -6.61
N ASP A 150 -9.92 1.38 -7.27
CA ASP A 150 -8.47 1.22 -7.30
C ASP A 150 -7.92 1.84 -8.58
N VAL A 151 -6.84 2.59 -8.47
CA VAL A 151 -6.34 3.46 -9.56
C VAL A 151 -4.86 3.22 -9.81
N GLY A 152 -4.51 3.05 -11.08
CA GLY A 152 -3.15 3.14 -11.60
C GLY A 152 -2.29 1.88 -11.45
N LEU A 153 -0.97 2.05 -11.61
CA LEU A 153 0.03 0.97 -11.58
C LEU A 153 -0.07 0.09 -10.35
N MET A 154 -0.21 0.72 -9.20
CA MET A 154 -0.19 0.09 -7.89
C MET A 154 -1.60 -0.13 -7.32
N GLN A 155 -2.66 0.11 -8.12
CA GLN A 155 -4.06 -0.03 -7.73
C GLN A 155 -4.36 0.62 -6.37
N ILE A 156 -4.03 1.92 -6.26
CA ILE A 156 -4.26 2.70 -5.04
C ILE A 156 -5.75 2.89 -4.83
N ASN A 157 -6.29 2.36 -3.74
CA ASN A 157 -7.71 2.48 -3.43
C ASN A 157 -8.05 3.91 -3.00
N PHE A 158 -8.96 4.56 -3.76
CA PHE A 158 -9.33 5.96 -3.53
C PHE A 158 -10.04 6.17 -2.19
N ARG A 159 -10.85 5.21 -1.74
CA ARG A 159 -11.57 5.33 -0.45
C ARG A 159 -10.62 5.50 0.72
N TRP A 160 -9.50 4.78 0.72
CA TRP A 160 -8.56 4.74 1.85
C TRP A 160 -7.40 5.71 1.69
N HIS A 161 -6.98 5.99 0.46
CA HIS A 161 -5.75 6.72 0.16
C HIS A 161 -5.95 7.96 -0.70
N GLY A 162 -7.20 8.31 -1.07
CA GLY A 162 -7.51 9.50 -1.87
C GLY A 162 -7.07 10.80 -1.21
N HIS A 163 -6.99 10.84 0.12
CA HIS A 163 -6.50 11.99 0.89
C HIS A 163 -4.98 12.27 0.71
N ARG A 164 -4.23 11.34 0.10
CA ARG A 164 -2.79 11.49 -0.17
C ARG A 164 -2.50 12.32 -1.43
N VAL A 165 -3.52 12.74 -2.13
CA VAL A 165 -3.43 13.58 -3.33
C VAL A 165 -4.42 14.73 -3.27
N ASP A 166 -4.04 15.90 -3.80
CA ASP A 166 -4.91 17.09 -3.82
C ASP A 166 -6.12 16.89 -4.74
N LYS A 167 -5.93 16.16 -5.84
CA LYS A 167 -6.97 15.86 -6.82
C LYS A 167 -6.96 14.36 -7.15
N PRO A 168 -8.14 13.72 -7.27
CA PRO A 168 -8.23 12.28 -7.57
C PRO A 168 -7.44 11.84 -8.80
N GLU A 169 -7.42 12.66 -9.85
CA GLU A 169 -6.71 12.37 -11.09
C GLU A 169 -5.18 12.34 -10.94
N HIS A 170 -4.62 12.88 -9.86
CA HIS A 170 -3.18 12.74 -9.58
C HIS A 170 -2.78 11.28 -9.33
N LEU A 171 -3.72 10.40 -8.94
CA LEU A 171 -3.48 8.96 -8.89
C LEU A 171 -3.26 8.32 -10.26
N LEU A 172 -3.63 8.98 -11.35
CA LEU A 172 -3.35 8.54 -12.72
C LEU A 172 -1.97 9.01 -13.23
N ASN A 173 -1.23 9.79 -12.43
CA ASN A 173 0.18 10.08 -12.71
C ASN A 173 1.01 8.87 -12.28
N PRO A 174 1.78 8.22 -13.20
CA PRO A 174 2.51 7.00 -12.87
C PRO A 174 3.54 7.17 -11.76
N VAL A 175 4.21 8.33 -11.70
CA VAL A 175 5.22 8.61 -10.68
C VAL A 175 4.57 8.76 -9.30
N THR A 176 3.52 9.57 -9.20
CA THR A 176 2.77 9.77 -7.96
C THR A 176 2.17 8.44 -7.46
N ASN A 177 1.57 7.68 -8.37
CA ASN A 177 0.97 6.39 -8.04
C ASN A 177 2.01 5.39 -7.52
N LEU A 178 3.17 5.30 -8.18
CA LEU A 178 4.26 4.43 -7.77
C LEU A 178 4.87 4.85 -6.43
N GLN A 179 5.02 6.15 -6.17
CA GLN A 179 5.52 6.66 -4.90
C GLN A 179 4.59 6.30 -3.73
N ILE A 180 3.27 6.52 -3.91
CA ILE A 180 2.28 6.15 -2.89
C ILE A 180 2.26 4.63 -2.68
N GLY A 181 2.25 3.85 -3.76
CA GLY A 181 2.25 2.38 -3.67
C GLY A 181 3.51 1.83 -2.99
N ALA A 182 4.69 2.40 -3.27
CA ALA A 182 5.92 2.01 -2.61
C ALA A 182 5.91 2.31 -1.10
N LEU A 183 5.39 3.48 -0.72
CA LEU A 183 5.19 3.82 0.70
C LEU A 183 4.28 2.81 1.39
N LEU A 184 3.12 2.52 0.81
CA LEU A 184 2.15 1.56 1.37
C LEU A 184 2.72 0.15 1.45
N LEU A 185 3.49 -0.28 0.45
CA LEU A 185 4.18 -1.58 0.47
C LEU A 185 5.23 -1.65 1.57
N ALA A 186 6.01 -0.57 1.77
CA ALA A 186 6.99 -0.49 2.83
C ALA A 186 6.32 -0.56 4.22
N GLU A 187 5.24 0.19 4.44
CA GLU A 187 4.43 0.14 5.67
C GLU A 187 3.89 -1.28 5.92
N ALA A 188 3.39 -1.94 4.88
CA ALA A 188 2.88 -3.32 4.96
C ALA A 188 3.99 -4.31 5.34
N ILE A 189 5.17 -4.21 4.72
CA ILE A 189 6.31 -5.08 5.05
C ILE A 189 6.81 -4.83 6.47
N GLN A 190 6.91 -3.58 6.90
CA GLN A 190 7.34 -3.21 8.25
C GLN A 190 6.38 -3.74 9.33
N SER A 191 5.10 -3.91 9.01
CA SER A 191 4.11 -4.46 9.94
C SER A 191 4.32 -5.95 10.26
N ALA A 192 5.14 -6.66 9.48
CA ALA A 192 5.47 -8.08 9.67
C ALA A 192 6.99 -8.32 9.51
N PRO A 193 7.85 -7.79 10.41
CA PRO A 193 9.30 -7.70 10.23
C PRO A 193 9.98 -9.07 10.07
N ASN A 194 9.39 -10.13 10.61
CA ASN A 194 9.95 -11.50 10.56
C ASN A 194 9.24 -12.38 9.51
N ASN A 195 8.33 -11.82 8.72
CA ASN A 195 7.57 -12.58 7.72
C ASN A 195 7.32 -11.74 6.46
N LEU A 196 8.30 -11.77 5.56
CA LEU A 196 8.25 -11.01 4.31
C LEU A 196 7.03 -11.37 3.45
N VAL A 197 6.65 -12.65 3.41
CA VAL A 197 5.47 -13.11 2.65
C VAL A 197 4.21 -12.45 3.18
N LEU A 198 4.02 -12.45 4.50
CA LEU A 198 2.89 -11.80 5.14
C LEU A 198 2.94 -10.28 4.97
N GLY A 199 4.12 -9.68 5.11
CA GLY A 199 4.32 -8.24 4.94
C GLY A 199 3.92 -7.77 3.54
N ILE A 200 4.44 -8.41 2.49
CA ILE A 200 4.03 -8.14 1.11
C ILE A 200 2.52 -8.39 0.94
N GLY A 201 2.02 -9.46 1.52
CA GLY A 201 0.61 -9.83 1.43
C GLY A 201 -0.35 -8.82 2.05
N ARG A 202 0.05 -8.13 3.10
CA ARG A 202 -0.72 -7.07 3.75
C ARG A 202 -0.95 -5.85 2.86
N TYR A 203 -0.17 -5.68 1.82
CA TYR A 203 -0.46 -4.70 0.78
C TYR A 203 -1.85 -4.93 0.15
N HIS A 204 -2.19 -6.20 -0.10
CA HIS A 204 -3.46 -6.60 -0.71
C HIS A 204 -4.56 -6.86 0.32
N SER A 205 -4.24 -7.49 1.44
CA SER A 205 -5.22 -7.86 2.46
C SER A 205 -4.61 -7.76 3.86
N TRP A 206 -5.05 -6.77 4.61
CA TRP A 206 -4.51 -6.51 5.93
C TRP A 206 -5.03 -7.47 7.00
N GLN A 207 -6.31 -7.81 6.95
CA GLN A 207 -6.97 -8.61 7.99
C GLN A 207 -7.02 -10.11 7.67
N ASN A 208 -7.16 -10.48 6.40
CA ASN A 208 -7.23 -11.88 6.00
C ASN A 208 -5.81 -12.43 5.77
N VAL A 209 -5.26 -13.10 6.79
CA VAL A 209 -3.90 -13.67 6.76
C VAL A 209 -3.71 -14.69 5.64
N SER A 210 -4.72 -15.52 5.37
CA SER A 210 -4.64 -16.53 4.29
C SER A 210 -4.53 -15.86 2.91
N ALA A 211 -5.38 -14.87 2.64
CA ALA A 211 -5.32 -14.08 1.40
C ALA A 211 -4.00 -13.32 1.29
N ALA A 212 -3.53 -12.71 2.38
CA ALA A 212 -2.24 -12.02 2.42
C ALA A 212 -1.09 -12.98 2.08
N VAL A 213 -1.02 -14.14 2.70
CA VAL A 213 0.05 -15.11 2.43
C VAL A 213 -0.01 -15.62 0.98
N ALA A 214 -1.19 -15.90 0.44
CA ALA A 214 -1.35 -16.30 -0.95
C ALA A 214 -0.85 -15.21 -1.92
N TYR A 215 -1.23 -13.95 -1.66
CA TYR A 215 -0.78 -12.81 -2.45
C TYR A 215 0.74 -12.61 -2.35
N GLY A 216 1.32 -12.61 -1.15
CA GLY A 216 2.75 -12.43 -0.95
C GLY A 216 3.58 -13.49 -1.65
N ARG A 217 3.17 -14.77 -1.60
CA ARG A 217 3.81 -15.86 -2.35
C ARG A 217 3.73 -15.64 -3.87
N LYS A 218 2.57 -15.17 -4.37
CA LYS A 218 2.40 -14.84 -5.80
C LYS A 218 3.36 -13.74 -6.23
N VAL A 219 3.46 -12.66 -5.46
CA VAL A 219 4.36 -11.53 -5.75
C VAL A 219 5.82 -11.99 -5.77
N LEU A 220 6.27 -12.73 -4.77
CA LEU A 220 7.65 -13.24 -4.70
C LEU A 220 7.98 -14.14 -5.89
N ALA A 221 7.09 -15.05 -6.25
CA ALA A 221 7.27 -15.90 -7.43
C ALA A 221 7.35 -15.10 -8.75
N VAL A 222 6.62 -13.99 -8.85
CA VAL A 222 6.72 -13.07 -10.00
C VAL A 222 8.06 -12.32 -9.95
N ALA A 223 8.46 -11.80 -8.79
CA ALA A 223 9.74 -11.10 -8.62
C ALA A 223 10.93 -11.99 -9.00
N ASP A 224 10.94 -13.24 -8.59
CA ASP A 224 12.00 -14.20 -8.93
C ASP A 224 12.06 -14.47 -10.44
N ARG A 225 10.91 -14.60 -11.11
CA ARG A 225 10.87 -14.75 -12.57
C ARG A 225 11.40 -13.51 -13.30
N ILE A 226 11.04 -12.32 -12.82
CA ILE A 226 11.54 -11.06 -13.40
C ILE A 226 13.05 -10.98 -13.23
N ARG A 227 13.58 -11.30 -12.05
CA ARG A 227 15.01 -11.30 -11.74
C ARG A 227 15.80 -12.27 -12.62
N ALA A 228 15.18 -13.39 -12.99
CA ALA A 228 15.81 -14.39 -13.87
C ALA A 228 15.85 -13.98 -15.35
N VAL A 229 15.02 -13.04 -15.80
CA VAL A 229 14.91 -12.64 -17.22
C VAL A 229 15.35 -11.20 -17.53
N LEU A 230 15.57 -10.39 -16.50
CA LEU A 230 16.09 -9.03 -16.58
C LEU A 230 17.52 -8.92 -16.09
#